data_0521f99468779c2e810d07b55618d056
#
_entry.id   0521f99468779c2e810d07b55618d056
#
_cell.length_a   1.000
_cell.length_b   1.000
_cell.length_c   1.000
_cell.angle_alpha   90.00
_cell.angle_beta   90.00
_cell.angle_gamma   90.00
#
_symmetry.space_group_name_H-M   'P 1'
#
loop_
_entity.id
_entity.type
_entity.pdbx_description
1 polymer ?
#
loop_
_entity_poly.entity_id
_entity_poly.type
_entity_poly.pdbx_seq_one_letter_code
_entity_poly.pdbx_strand_id
1 'polypeptide(L)'
;MLRPRIIPCLLLQNNGLVKTVKFKNPKYVGDPINAVRIFNEKKVDELAIFDIDATILNNEPNYSLIERISNQSRMPLCYGGGIKTLEQAKRIFSLGVEKIALSSSLIDNPNLITQIGNQVGAQSVIVVLDIKKKIFGGYEVFTHNAKKATGIDPFNFIKNAQKLGAGEIVINSIDKDGLMNGYDLGLIKKVRKTTSLPVTVLGGAGSIDHISEVIEENGIIGASAGSLFVFKGPYKAVLINYPNSQTKNILYKKINYENKK
;
A
#
# COMPACT_ATOMS: atom_id res chain seq x y z
N MET A 1 -16.98 14.93 -0.69
CA MET A 1 -16.88 14.31 -2.03
C MET A 1 -15.70 13.33 -2.01
N LEU A 2 -15.90 12.08 -2.44
CA LEU A 2 -14.81 11.11 -2.54
C LEU A 2 -13.83 11.59 -3.63
N ARG A 3 -12.53 11.50 -3.35
CA ARG A 3 -11.45 11.93 -4.26
C ARG A 3 -10.34 10.87 -4.33
N PRO A 4 -9.50 10.87 -5.38
CA PRO A 4 -8.28 10.08 -5.38
C PRO A 4 -7.40 10.41 -4.19
N ARG A 5 -6.57 9.46 -3.79
CA ARG A 5 -5.57 9.66 -2.73
C ARG A 5 -4.19 9.39 -3.30
N ILE A 6 -3.24 10.23 -2.97
CA ILE A 6 -1.83 10.04 -3.29
C ILE A 6 -1.15 9.60 -2.00
N ILE A 7 -0.65 8.35 -1.98
CA ILE A 7 -0.26 7.66 -0.75
C ILE A 7 1.23 7.32 -0.78
N PRO A 8 2.09 8.02 -0.01
CA PRO A 8 3.44 7.53 0.21
C PRO A 8 3.41 6.17 0.90
N CYS A 9 4.22 5.23 0.37
CA CYS A 9 4.40 3.91 0.95
C CYS A 9 5.85 3.75 1.40
N LEU A 10 6.05 3.54 2.70
CA LEU A 10 7.35 3.34 3.34
C LEU A 10 7.51 1.87 3.74
N LEU A 11 8.70 1.34 3.59
CA LEU A 11 9.03 -0.01 4.01
C LEU A 11 9.95 0.04 5.23
N LEU A 12 9.59 -0.68 6.29
CA LEU A 12 10.43 -0.87 7.47
C LEU A 12 11.23 -2.18 7.34
N GLN A 13 12.52 -2.08 7.62
CA GLN A 13 13.44 -3.20 7.79
C GLN A 13 14.42 -2.86 8.89
N ASN A 14 14.62 -3.74 9.88
CA ASN A 14 15.51 -3.49 11.02
C ASN A 14 15.23 -2.14 11.71
N ASN A 15 13.95 -1.77 11.88
CA ASN A 15 13.48 -0.50 12.43
C ASN A 15 13.86 0.77 11.63
N GLY A 16 14.49 0.65 10.49
CA GLY A 16 14.82 1.75 9.57
C GLY A 16 13.98 1.71 8.31
N LEU A 17 13.95 2.82 7.57
CA LEU A 17 13.28 2.86 6.28
C LEU A 17 14.19 2.35 5.18
N VAL A 18 13.63 1.52 4.30
CA VAL A 18 14.31 1.01 3.12
C VAL A 18 13.47 1.18 1.85
N LYS A 19 14.14 1.10 0.71
CA LYS A 19 13.53 0.93 -0.61
C LYS A 19 14.16 -0.22 -1.34
N THR A 20 13.32 -0.97 -2.04
CA THR A 20 13.70 -2.17 -2.82
C THR A 20 13.53 -1.93 -4.32
N VAL A 21 14.07 -2.85 -5.11
CA VAL A 21 13.79 -2.99 -6.55
C VAL A 21 13.35 -4.43 -6.78
N LYS A 22 12.11 -4.63 -7.22
CA LYS A 22 11.49 -5.96 -7.37
C LYS A 22 11.63 -6.81 -6.09
N PHE A 23 11.39 -6.16 -4.92
CA PHE A 23 11.49 -6.79 -3.59
C PHE A 23 12.90 -7.29 -3.23
N LYS A 24 13.94 -6.78 -3.90
CA LYS A 24 15.34 -7.16 -3.68
C LYS A 24 16.19 -5.93 -3.39
N ASN A 25 17.41 -6.17 -2.89
CA ASN A 25 18.45 -5.16 -2.68
C ASN A 25 17.95 -3.95 -1.88
N PRO A 26 17.55 -4.14 -0.62
CA PRO A 26 17.05 -3.06 0.22
C PRO A 26 18.14 -2.00 0.42
N LYS A 27 17.82 -0.75 0.08
CA LYS A 27 18.67 0.42 0.30
C LYS A 27 18.08 1.22 1.46
N TYR A 28 18.86 1.48 2.49
CA TYR A 28 18.47 2.33 3.61
C TYR A 28 18.22 3.78 3.13
N VAL A 29 17.13 4.37 3.60
CA VAL A 29 16.70 5.70 3.18
C VAL A 29 16.36 6.64 4.34
N GLY A 30 16.51 6.21 5.59
CA GLY A 30 16.38 7.10 6.74
C GLY A 30 15.60 6.52 7.92
N ASP A 31 15.38 7.40 8.90
CA ASP A 31 14.62 7.13 10.11
C ASP A 31 13.12 7.31 9.88
N PRO A 32 12.25 6.39 10.34
CA PRO A 32 10.81 6.46 10.11
C PRO A 32 10.15 7.66 10.80
N ILE A 33 10.58 8.04 12.01
CA ILE A 33 10.00 9.14 12.76
C ILE A 33 10.26 10.48 12.04
N ASN A 34 11.50 10.66 11.56
CA ASN A 34 11.85 11.85 10.78
C ASN A 34 11.08 11.92 9.46
N ALA A 35 10.91 10.79 8.77
CA ALA A 35 10.14 10.74 7.54
C ALA A 35 8.68 11.12 7.76
N VAL A 36 8.03 10.57 8.79
CA VAL A 36 6.64 10.92 9.16
C VAL A 36 6.50 12.41 9.42
N ARG A 37 7.45 13.01 10.16
CA ARG A 37 7.47 14.44 10.45
C ARG A 37 7.52 15.28 9.16
N ILE A 38 8.37 14.90 8.20
CA ILE A 38 8.47 15.59 6.91
C ILE A 38 7.17 15.41 6.09
N PHE A 39 6.55 14.23 6.10
CA PHE A 39 5.27 14.01 5.40
C PHE A 39 4.11 14.78 6.03
N ASN A 40 4.10 15.02 7.36
CA ASN A 40 3.15 15.92 7.99
C ASN A 40 3.23 17.34 7.41
N GLU A 41 4.45 17.90 7.30
CA GLU A 41 4.68 19.24 6.74
C GLU A 41 4.21 19.32 5.28
N LYS A 42 4.33 18.23 4.54
CA LYS A 42 3.89 18.13 3.14
C LYS A 42 2.39 17.87 2.99
N LYS A 43 1.64 17.69 4.10
CA LYS A 43 0.18 17.47 4.12
C LYS A 43 -0.25 16.35 3.18
N VAL A 44 0.36 15.17 3.34
CA VAL A 44 0.02 14.00 2.53
C VAL A 44 -1.41 13.52 2.82
N ASP A 45 -2.05 12.87 1.84
CA ASP A 45 -3.44 12.44 1.96
C ASP A 45 -3.61 11.26 2.93
N GLU A 46 -2.66 10.34 2.94
CA GLU A 46 -2.58 9.13 3.76
C GLU A 46 -1.13 8.63 3.71
N LEU A 47 -0.66 7.93 4.73
CA LEU A 47 0.66 7.31 4.78
C LEU A 47 0.52 5.80 5.02
N ALA A 48 1.15 4.98 4.18
CA ALA A 48 1.26 3.54 4.39
C ALA A 48 2.68 3.17 4.85
N ILE A 49 2.78 2.34 5.90
CA ILE A 49 4.04 1.84 6.44
C ILE A 49 3.95 0.32 6.55
N PHE A 50 4.82 -0.40 5.86
CA PHE A 50 4.85 -1.85 5.84
C PHE A 50 6.16 -2.39 6.41
N ASP A 51 6.06 -3.16 7.50
CA ASP A 51 7.19 -3.91 8.06
C ASP A 51 7.40 -5.18 7.23
N ILE A 52 8.47 -5.18 6.44
CA ILE A 52 8.78 -6.27 5.52
C ILE A 52 9.58 -7.40 6.17
N ASP A 53 10.10 -7.20 7.38
CA ASP A 53 10.82 -8.23 8.13
C ASP A 53 9.88 -9.09 8.96
N ALA A 54 8.81 -8.53 9.51
CA ALA A 54 7.96 -9.19 10.50
C ALA A 54 7.45 -10.56 10.05
N THR A 55 7.00 -10.70 8.80
CA THR A 55 6.54 -11.99 8.26
C THR A 55 7.69 -12.97 8.05
N ILE A 56 8.83 -12.51 7.51
CA ILE A 56 9.98 -13.37 7.20
C ILE A 56 10.61 -13.94 8.48
N LEU A 57 10.74 -13.08 9.50
CA LEU A 57 11.35 -13.43 10.79
C LEU A 57 10.34 -14.04 11.77
N ASN A 58 9.08 -14.16 11.35
CA ASN A 58 7.97 -14.62 12.19
C ASN A 58 7.81 -13.78 13.48
N ASN A 59 8.11 -12.49 13.39
CA ASN A 59 7.99 -11.56 14.50
C ASN A 59 6.56 -11.03 14.65
N GLU A 60 6.21 -10.61 15.86
CA GLU A 60 5.06 -9.76 16.12
C GLU A 60 5.31 -8.32 15.61
N PRO A 61 4.22 -7.53 15.40
CA PRO A 61 4.35 -6.11 15.13
C PRO A 61 5.17 -5.39 16.21
N ASN A 62 6.07 -4.50 15.81
CA ASN A 62 6.84 -3.69 16.77
C ASN A 62 5.97 -2.56 17.33
N TYR A 63 5.22 -2.86 18.38
CA TYR A 63 4.24 -1.93 18.98
C TYR A 63 4.88 -0.63 19.46
N SER A 64 6.09 -0.69 20.04
CA SER A 64 6.79 0.51 20.49
C SER A 64 7.14 1.45 19.33
N LEU A 65 7.59 0.91 18.19
CA LEU A 65 7.85 1.71 17.01
C LEU A 65 6.55 2.24 16.38
N ILE A 66 5.50 1.42 16.33
CA ILE A 66 4.18 1.82 15.82
C ILE A 66 3.63 2.99 16.65
N GLU A 67 3.69 2.92 17.98
CA GLU A 67 3.25 3.99 18.88
C GLU A 67 4.01 5.29 18.62
N ARG A 68 5.33 5.22 18.49
CA ARG A 68 6.16 6.40 18.18
C ARG A 68 5.82 7.00 16.83
N ILE A 69 5.56 6.19 15.82
CA ILE A 69 5.14 6.61 14.48
C ILE A 69 3.76 7.27 14.54
N SER A 70 2.79 6.62 15.17
CA SER A 70 1.42 7.10 15.27
C SER A 70 1.34 8.42 16.05
N ASN A 71 2.06 8.55 17.16
CA ASN A 71 2.14 9.79 17.93
C ASN A 71 2.72 10.97 17.15
N GLN A 72 3.50 10.71 16.10
CA GLN A 72 4.03 11.74 15.21
C GLN A 72 3.11 12.00 14.02
N SER A 73 2.25 11.06 13.63
CA SER A 73 1.40 11.18 12.44
C SER A 73 0.24 12.14 12.67
N ARG A 74 0.03 13.07 11.73
CA ARG A 74 -1.14 13.97 11.68
C ARG A 74 -2.00 13.69 10.44
N MET A 75 -1.68 12.66 9.68
CA MET A 75 -2.44 12.16 8.55
C MET A 75 -2.87 10.72 8.81
N PRO A 76 -3.90 10.22 8.13
CA PRO A 76 -4.32 8.84 8.24
C PRO A 76 -3.15 7.88 8.02
N LEU A 77 -2.96 6.95 8.95
CA LEU A 77 -1.87 5.97 8.96
C LEU A 77 -2.40 4.57 8.71
N CYS A 78 -1.81 3.90 7.71
CA CYS A 78 -2.00 2.48 7.47
C CYS A 78 -0.72 1.72 7.85
N TYR A 79 -0.84 0.73 8.73
CA TYR A 79 0.27 -0.15 9.11
C TYR A 79 0.03 -1.59 8.65
N GLY A 80 1.08 -2.25 8.15
CA GLY A 80 1.09 -3.68 7.83
C GLY A 80 2.41 -4.35 8.19
N GLY A 81 2.34 -5.64 8.49
CA GLY A 81 3.49 -6.47 8.84
C GLY A 81 3.28 -7.20 10.16
N GLY A 82 3.39 -8.53 10.14
CA GLY A 82 3.32 -9.39 11.33
C GLY A 82 1.95 -9.59 11.96
N ILE A 83 0.88 -9.02 11.39
CA ILE A 83 -0.48 -9.12 11.96
C ILE A 83 -1.09 -10.47 11.60
N LYS A 84 -1.38 -11.29 12.61
CA LYS A 84 -1.90 -12.66 12.48
C LYS A 84 -3.15 -12.92 13.30
N THR A 85 -3.44 -12.08 14.31
CA THR A 85 -4.56 -12.27 15.24
C THR A 85 -5.38 -11.00 15.40
N LEU A 86 -6.62 -11.17 15.87
CA LEU A 86 -7.50 -10.07 16.21
C LEU A 86 -6.92 -9.20 17.34
N GLU A 87 -6.27 -9.82 18.33
CA GLU A 87 -5.68 -9.13 19.48
C GLU A 87 -4.55 -8.20 19.05
N GLN A 88 -3.69 -8.67 18.12
CA GLN A 88 -2.62 -7.83 17.54
C GLN A 88 -3.23 -6.63 16.79
N ALA A 89 -4.28 -6.86 15.99
CA ALA A 89 -4.98 -5.79 15.30
C ALA A 89 -5.57 -4.76 16.28
N LYS A 90 -6.30 -5.21 17.32
CA LYS A 90 -6.86 -4.33 18.35
C LYS A 90 -5.78 -3.49 19.04
N ARG A 91 -4.65 -4.09 19.36
CA ARG A 91 -3.53 -3.37 19.96
C ARG A 91 -2.97 -2.30 19.03
N ILE A 92 -2.83 -2.57 17.74
CA ILE A 92 -2.36 -1.57 16.77
C ILE A 92 -3.35 -0.40 16.67
N PHE A 93 -4.66 -0.67 16.62
CA PHE A 93 -5.68 0.39 16.62
C PHE A 93 -5.64 1.22 17.91
N SER A 94 -5.43 0.61 19.08
CA SER A 94 -5.32 1.33 20.34
C SER A 94 -4.12 2.29 20.43
N LEU A 95 -3.11 2.09 19.56
CA LEU A 95 -1.97 2.98 19.40
C LEU A 95 -2.23 4.16 18.44
N GLY A 96 -3.45 4.29 17.89
CA GLY A 96 -3.85 5.42 17.04
C GLY A 96 -3.62 5.20 15.54
N VAL A 97 -3.42 3.96 15.09
CA VAL A 97 -3.41 3.62 13.66
C VAL A 97 -4.86 3.52 13.16
N GLU A 98 -5.19 4.09 12.01
CA GLU A 98 -6.56 4.10 11.47
C GLU A 98 -6.86 2.91 10.55
N LYS A 99 -5.84 2.35 9.91
CA LYS A 99 -5.98 1.23 9.00
C LYS A 99 -4.90 0.18 9.22
N ILE A 100 -5.25 -1.08 9.10
CA ILE A 100 -4.28 -2.17 9.08
C ILE A 100 -4.28 -2.87 7.72
N ALA A 101 -3.09 -3.26 7.29
CA ALA A 101 -2.87 -3.97 6.04
C ALA A 101 -2.52 -5.43 6.32
N LEU A 102 -3.35 -6.34 5.84
CA LEU A 102 -3.19 -7.78 5.95
C LEU A 102 -2.76 -8.35 4.60
N SER A 103 -1.81 -9.26 4.58
CA SER A 103 -1.33 -9.95 3.37
C SER A 103 -1.09 -11.43 3.65
N SER A 104 0.12 -11.83 4.02
CA SER A 104 0.52 -13.25 4.17
C SER A 104 -0.37 -14.03 5.14
N SER A 105 -0.84 -13.43 6.23
CA SER A 105 -1.72 -14.07 7.21
C SER A 105 -3.06 -14.50 6.64
N LEU A 106 -3.52 -13.86 5.57
CA LEU A 106 -4.80 -14.20 4.92
C LEU A 106 -4.73 -15.46 4.05
N ILE A 107 -3.52 -15.94 3.74
CA ILE A 107 -3.35 -17.21 3.01
C ILE A 107 -3.78 -18.38 3.91
N ASP A 108 -3.40 -18.31 5.19
CA ASP A 108 -3.70 -19.37 6.16
C ASP A 108 -5.05 -19.12 6.89
N ASN A 109 -5.39 -17.85 7.13
CA ASN A 109 -6.61 -17.44 7.84
C ASN A 109 -7.33 -16.29 7.16
N PRO A 110 -8.07 -16.50 6.07
CA PRO A 110 -8.83 -15.43 5.39
C PRO A 110 -9.97 -14.85 6.24
N ASN A 111 -10.51 -15.61 7.22
CA ASN A 111 -11.57 -15.16 8.12
C ASN A 111 -11.11 -14.04 9.08
N LEU A 112 -9.81 -13.78 9.19
CA LEU A 112 -9.27 -12.67 9.96
C LEU A 112 -9.82 -11.32 9.48
N ILE A 113 -10.15 -11.18 8.19
CA ILE A 113 -10.81 -10.00 7.61
C ILE A 113 -12.12 -9.73 8.35
N THR A 114 -13.00 -10.75 8.42
CA THR A 114 -14.32 -10.63 9.06
C THR A 114 -14.19 -10.42 10.57
N GLN A 115 -13.28 -11.14 11.22
CA GLN A 115 -13.06 -11.02 12.67
C GLN A 115 -12.67 -9.59 13.07
N ILE A 116 -11.74 -8.98 12.33
CA ILE A 116 -11.30 -7.62 12.60
C ILE A 116 -12.36 -6.61 12.16
N GLY A 117 -12.93 -6.76 10.97
CA GLY A 117 -13.94 -5.86 10.43
C GLY A 117 -15.17 -5.71 11.33
N ASN A 118 -15.60 -6.79 11.98
CA ASN A 118 -16.71 -6.76 12.95
C ASN A 118 -16.39 -5.97 14.22
N GLN A 119 -15.13 -5.79 14.57
CA GLN A 119 -14.72 -5.08 15.79
C GLN A 119 -14.43 -3.59 15.55
N VAL A 120 -13.84 -3.25 14.41
CA VAL A 120 -13.32 -1.89 14.17
C VAL A 120 -13.94 -1.22 12.93
N GLY A 121 -14.77 -1.95 12.20
CA GLY A 121 -15.34 -1.51 10.93
C GLY A 121 -14.52 -1.96 9.72
N ALA A 122 -15.22 -2.40 8.68
CA ALA A 122 -14.61 -2.93 7.46
C ALA A 122 -13.63 -1.94 6.80
N GLN A 123 -13.94 -0.64 6.83
CA GLN A 123 -13.13 0.43 6.22
C GLN A 123 -11.69 0.50 6.75
N SER A 124 -11.43 -0.07 7.93
CA SER A 124 -10.10 -0.10 8.55
C SER A 124 -9.28 -1.34 8.19
N VAL A 125 -9.87 -2.31 7.47
CA VAL A 125 -9.23 -3.56 7.09
C VAL A 125 -8.84 -3.54 5.62
N ILE A 126 -7.54 -3.44 5.35
CA ILE A 126 -6.96 -3.38 4.02
C ILE A 126 -6.36 -4.75 3.66
N VAL A 127 -6.68 -5.26 2.48
CA VAL A 127 -6.06 -6.48 1.94
C VAL A 127 -4.99 -6.09 0.94
N VAL A 128 -3.74 -6.47 1.21
CA VAL A 128 -2.58 -6.20 0.34
C VAL A 128 -2.17 -7.47 -0.39
N LEU A 129 -2.09 -7.38 -1.70
CA LEU A 129 -1.66 -8.48 -2.57
C LEU A 129 -0.40 -8.09 -3.34
N ASP A 130 0.70 -8.78 -3.05
CA ASP A 130 1.92 -8.72 -3.86
C ASP A 130 1.73 -9.65 -5.05
N ILE A 131 1.66 -9.06 -6.24
CA ILE A 131 1.24 -9.75 -7.46
C ILE A 131 2.38 -9.77 -8.47
N LYS A 132 2.63 -10.95 -9.04
CA LYS A 132 3.62 -11.15 -10.10
C LYS A 132 2.97 -11.73 -11.35
N LYS A 133 3.42 -11.28 -12.52
CA LYS A 133 2.99 -11.82 -13.80
C LYS A 133 3.66 -13.19 -14.04
N LYS A 134 2.87 -14.18 -14.46
CA LYS A 134 3.39 -15.51 -14.83
C LYS A 134 4.02 -15.50 -16.22
N ILE A 135 5.00 -16.35 -16.45
CA ILE A 135 5.71 -16.47 -17.73
C ILE A 135 4.75 -16.82 -18.87
N PHE A 136 3.83 -17.75 -18.64
CA PHE A 136 2.86 -18.21 -19.65
C PHE A 136 1.53 -17.44 -19.61
N GLY A 137 1.54 -16.23 -19.04
CA GLY A 137 0.35 -15.39 -18.89
C GLY A 137 -0.37 -15.57 -17.56
N GLY A 138 -1.24 -14.58 -17.24
CA GLY A 138 -1.92 -14.52 -15.94
C GLY A 138 -1.07 -13.91 -14.85
N TYR A 139 -1.59 -13.97 -13.62
CA TYR A 139 -0.98 -13.37 -12.43
C TYR A 139 -1.06 -14.35 -11.26
N GLU A 140 -0.21 -14.15 -10.27
CA GLU A 140 -0.13 -14.98 -9.08
C GLU A 140 0.20 -14.13 -7.86
N VAL A 141 -0.40 -14.45 -6.71
CA VAL A 141 -0.10 -13.85 -5.42
C VAL A 141 1.20 -14.44 -4.87
N PHE A 142 2.06 -13.58 -4.37
CA PHE A 142 3.29 -13.93 -3.66
C PHE A 142 3.24 -13.45 -2.22
N THR A 143 4.04 -14.06 -1.36
CA THR A 143 4.24 -13.68 0.05
C THR A 143 5.71 -13.70 0.42
N HIS A 144 6.05 -13.31 1.66
CA HIS A 144 7.42 -13.35 2.18
C HIS A 144 8.39 -12.56 1.31
N ASN A 145 8.06 -11.29 1.00
CA ASN A 145 8.86 -10.41 0.14
C ASN A 145 9.14 -11.05 -1.23
N ALA A 146 8.09 -11.54 -1.88
CA ALA A 146 8.12 -12.21 -3.18
C ALA A 146 9.00 -13.48 -3.24
N LYS A 147 9.31 -14.09 -2.09
CA LYS A 147 10.10 -15.34 -2.02
C LYS A 147 9.24 -16.60 -2.14
N LYS A 148 7.95 -16.52 -1.77
CA LYS A 148 7.04 -17.67 -1.76
C LYS A 148 5.90 -17.43 -2.75
N ALA A 149 5.87 -18.20 -3.82
CA ALA A 149 4.72 -18.32 -4.72
C ALA A 149 3.60 -19.08 -4.01
N THR A 150 2.35 -18.63 -4.14
CA THR A 150 1.22 -19.25 -3.45
C THR A 150 0.36 -20.15 -4.33
N GLY A 151 0.50 -20.04 -5.65
CA GLY A 151 -0.40 -20.69 -6.62
C GLY A 151 -1.76 -20.00 -6.75
N ILE A 152 -2.04 -18.98 -5.94
CA ILE A 152 -3.36 -18.34 -5.85
C ILE A 152 -3.55 -17.31 -6.95
N ASP A 153 -4.69 -17.38 -7.63
CA ASP A 153 -5.14 -16.35 -8.57
C ASP A 153 -5.59 -15.10 -7.80
N PRO A 154 -5.01 -13.91 -8.07
CA PRO A 154 -5.34 -12.70 -7.32
C PRO A 154 -6.78 -12.25 -7.48
N PHE A 155 -7.40 -12.50 -8.62
CA PHE A 155 -8.77 -12.05 -8.87
C PHE A 155 -9.79 -12.86 -8.07
N ASN A 156 -9.57 -14.16 -7.95
CA ASN A 156 -10.38 -15.02 -7.07
C ASN A 156 -10.18 -14.66 -5.61
N PHE A 157 -8.95 -14.36 -5.20
CA PHE A 157 -8.66 -13.91 -3.84
C PHE A 157 -9.37 -12.59 -3.51
N ILE A 158 -9.33 -11.61 -4.42
CA ILE A 158 -10.02 -10.32 -4.26
C ILE A 158 -11.54 -10.50 -4.10
N LYS A 159 -12.17 -11.35 -4.92
CA LYS A 159 -13.61 -11.65 -4.79
C LYS A 159 -13.93 -12.25 -3.41
N ASN A 160 -13.09 -13.16 -2.91
CA ASN A 160 -13.28 -13.76 -1.60
C ASN A 160 -13.05 -12.71 -0.48
N ALA A 161 -12.01 -11.91 -0.55
CA ALA A 161 -11.75 -10.83 0.40
C ALA A 161 -12.92 -9.82 0.48
N GLN A 162 -13.52 -9.47 -0.66
CA GLN A 162 -14.71 -8.63 -0.71
C GLN A 162 -15.89 -9.29 0.02
N LYS A 163 -16.13 -10.59 -0.19
CA LYS A 163 -17.20 -11.34 0.50
C LYS A 163 -16.97 -11.40 2.02
N LEU A 164 -15.72 -11.46 2.45
CA LEU A 164 -15.32 -11.50 3.86
C LEU A 164 -15.37 -10.13 4.54
N GLY A 165 -15.66 -9.04 3.79
CA GLY A 165 -15.84 -7.71 4.33
C GLY A 165 -14.56 -6.87 4.36
N ALA A 166 -13.63 -7.09 3.45
CA ALA A 166 -12.49 -6.18 3.27
C ALA A 166 -12.98 -4.75 2.94
N GLY A 167 -12.32 -3.74 3.48
CA GLY A 167 -12.66 -2.34 3.23
C GLY A 167 -11.96 -1.74 2.02
N GLU A 168 -10.77 -2.25 1.68
CA GLU A 168 -9.97 -1.76 0.57
C GLU A 168 -9.03 -2.87 0.06
N ILE A 169 -8.73 -2.87 -1.22
CA ILE A 169 -7.73 -3.74 -1.85
C ILE A 169 -6.53 -2.91 -2.27
N VAL A 170 -5.35 -3.27 -1.81
CA VAL A 170 -4.07 -2.73 -2.29
C VAL A 170 -3.41 -3.77 -3.18
N ILE A 171 -3.15 -3.43 -4.42
CA ILE A 171 -2.39 -4.28 -5.34
C ILE A 171 -0.99 -3.72 -5.51
N ASN A 172 0.01 -4.55 -5.28
CA ASN A 172 1.42 -4.21 -5.43
C ASN A 172 2.04 -5.05 -6.54
N SER A 173 2.44 -4.41 -7.63
CA SER A 173 3.08 -5.10 -8.74
C SER A 173 4.57 -5.34 -8.46
N ILE A 174 4.94 -6.59 -8.16
CA ILE A 174 6.32 -7.00 -7.90
C ILE A 174 7.22 -6.65 -9.09
N ASP A 175 6.72 -6.89 -10.31
CA ASP A 175 7.50 -6.67 -11.54
C ASP A 175 7.81 -5.18 -11.79
N LYS A 176 7.01 -4.28 -11.20
CA LYS A 176 7.13 -2.84 -11.33
C LYS A 176 7.79 -2.16 -10.12
N ASP A 177 7.87 -2.86 -8.96
CA ASP A 177 8.41 -2.28 -7.73
C ASP A 177 9.79 -1.67 -7.92
N GLY A 178 9.96 -0.42 -7.50
CA GLY A 178 11.22 0.33 -7.52
C GLY A 178 11.75 0.71 -8.91
N LEU A 179 11.12 0.26 -10.02
CA LEU A 179 11.58 0.55 -11.38
C LEU A 179 11.28 1.99 -11.83
N MET A 180 10.27 2.63 -11.26
CA MET A 180 9.87 4.02 -11.57
C MET A 180 9.49 4.25 -13.05
N ASN A 181 8.94 3.22 -13.73
CA ASN A 181 8.59 3.25 -15.17
C ASN A 181 7.09 3.08 -15.45
N GLY A 182 6.24 3.50 -14.51
CA GLY A 182 4.79 3.46 -14.59
C GLY A 182 4.18 2.23 -13.93
N TYR A 183 2.91 2.36 -13.54
CA TYR A 183 2.13 1.27 -12.94
C TYR A 183 1.82 0.16 -13.96
N ASP A 184 1.39 -1.01 -13.48
CA ASP A 184 0.84 -2.07 -14.33
C ASP A 184 -0.65 -1.80 -14.64
N LEU A 185 -0.91 -0.99 -15.68
CA LEU A 185 -2.26 -0.60 -16.08
C LEU A 185 -3.12 -1.81 -16.47
N GLY A 186 -2.50 -2.85 -17.06
CA GLY A 186 -3.19 -4.09 -17.41
C GLY A 186 -3.71 -4.84 -16.18
N LEU A 187 -2.93 -4.90 -15.12
CA LEU A 187 -3.33 -5.47 -13.83
C LEU A 187 -4.44 -4.62 -13.19
N ILE A 188 -4.27 -3.30 -13.15
CA ILE A 188 -5.25 -2.37 -12.59
C ILE A 188 -6.63 -2.53 -13.25
N LYS A 189 -6.67 -2.54 -14.58
CA LYS A 189 -7.91 -2.71 -15.35
C LYS A 189 -8.63 -4.03 -15.02
N LYS A 190 -7.88 -5.12 -14.83
CA LYS A 190 -8.46 -6.41 -14.43
C LYS A 190 -9.00 -6.38 -13.00
N VAL A 191 -8.26 -5.79 -12.06
CA VAL A 191 -8.70 -5.67 -10.66
C VAL A 191 -9.96 -4.80 -10.56
N ARG A 192 -10.01 -3.65 -11.24
CA ARG A 192 -11.20 -2.78 -11.26
C ARG A 192 -12.46 -3.48 -11.78
N LYS A 193 -12.31 -4.43 -12.70
CA LYS A 193 -13.42 -5.28 -13.18
C LYS A 193 -13.81 -6.39 -12.19
N THR A 194 -12.94 -6.71 -11.24
CA THR A 194 -13.12 -7.83 -10.31
C THR A 194 -13.85 -7.44 -9.04
N THR A 195 -13.70 -6.20 -8.58
CA THR A 195 -14.22 -5.72 -7.29
C THR A 195 -14.85 -4.35 -7.38
N SER A 196 -15.85 -4.11 -6.52
CA SER A 196 -16.45 -2.79 -6.27
C SER A 196 -15.79 -2.04 -5.11
N LEU A 197 -14.89 -2.69 -4.38
CA LEU A 197 -14.17 -2.07 -3.26
C LEU A 197 -13.26 -0.92 -3.74
N PRO A 198 -12.93 0.03 -2.86
CA PRO A 198 -11.82 0.94 -3.07
C PRO A 198 -10.55 0.16 -3.42
N VAL A 199 -9.82 0.64 -4.43
CA VAL A 199 -8.56 0.05 -4.86
C VAL A 199 -7.44 1.07 -4.70
N THR A 200 -6.33 0.63 -4.13
CA THR A 200 -5.05 1.36 -4.14
C THR A 200 -4.03 0.56 -4.93
N VAL A 201 -3.27 1.26 -5.78
CA VAL A 201 -2.25 0.68 -6.63
C VAL A 201 -0.86 1.07 -6.16
N LEU A 202 0.07 0.13 -6.12
CA LEU A 202 1.44 0.29 -5.68
C LEU A 202 2.39 -0.43 -6.63
N GLY A 203 3.61 0.11 -6.76
CA GLY A 203 4.66 -0.44 -7.60
C GLY A 203 4.69 0.17 -9.00
N GLY A 204 5.78 0.92 -9.29
CA GLY A 204 6.07 1.44 -10.62
C GLY A 204 6.03 2.95 -10.79
N ALA A 205 5.32 3.71 -9.96
CA ALA A 205 5.28 5.17 -10.10
C ALA A 205 6.67 5.82 -9.98
N GLY A 206 7.04 6.60 -10.98
CA GLY A 206 8.31 7.32 -11.06
C GLY A 206 8.16 8.82 -11.35
N SER A 207 6.94 9.25 -11.69
CA SER A 207 6.61 10.66 -11.92
C SER A 207 5.17 10.96 -11.49
N ILE A 208 4.86 12.24 -11.44
CA ILE A 208 3.47 12.70 -11.21
C ILE A 208 2.58 12.35 -12.39
N ASP A 209 3.14 12.26 -13.61
CA ASP A 209 2.38 11.88 -14.79
C ASP A 209 1.87 10.43 -14.70
N HIS A 210 2.65 9.51 -14.14
CA HIS A 210 2.18 8.15 -13.87
C HIS A 210 1.01 8.11 -12.88
N ILE A 211 1.01 9.00 -11.88
CA ILE A 211 -0.13 9.15 -10.95
C ILE A 211 -1.33 9.75 -11.68
N SER A 212 -1.11 10.77 -12.53
CA SER A 212 -2.14 11.38 -13.36
C SER A 212 -2.83 10.36 -14.24
N GLU A 213 -2.06 9.56 -14.98
CA GLU A 213 -2.55 8.51 -15.87
C GLU A 213 -3.51 7.54 -15.15
N VAL A 214 -3.10 7.05 -13.98
CA VAL A 214 -3.93 6.13 -13.19
C VAL A 214 -5.22 6.80 -12.72
N ILE A 215 -5.16 8.06 -12.29
CA ILE A 215 -6.34 8.82 -11.84
C ILE A 215 -7.28 9.12 -13.02
N GLU A 216 -6.74 9.52 -14.17
CA GLU A 216 -7.51 9.81 -15.38
C GLU A 216 -8.28 8.56 -15.87
N GLU A 217 -7.61 7.39 -15.88
CA GLU A 217 -8.23 6.14 -16.35
C GLU A 217 -9.22 5.53 -15.36
N ASN A 218 -9.01 5.72 -14.05
CA ASN A 218 -9.75 4.98 -13.03
C ASN A 218 -10.60 5.84 -12.09
N GLY A 219 -10.51 7.17 -12.18
CA GLY A 219 -11.26 8.09 -11.33
C GLY A 219 -10.83 8.02 -9.87
N ILE A 220 -11.74 7.64 -8.98
CA ILE A 220 -11.49 7.53 -7.54
C ILE A 220 -10.67 6.28 -7.26
N ILE A 221 -9.37 6.46 -7.05
CA ILE A 221 -8.39 5.40 -6.77
C ILE A 221 -7.32 5.90 -5.79
N GLY A 222 -6.71 5.00 -5.04
CA GLY A 222 -5.48 5.26 -4.30
C GLY A 222 -4.26 5.07 -5.23
N ALA A 223 -3.47 6.11 -5.44
CA ALA A 223 -2.22 6.03 -6.17
C ALA A 223 -1.05 6.04 -5.18
N SER A 224 -0.51 4.86 -4.87
CA SER A 224 0.56 4.71 -3.89
C SER A 224 1.93 4.60 -4.55
N ALA A 225 2.93 5.24 -3.95
CA ALA A 225 4.30 5.19 -4.43
C ALA A 225 5.31 5.21 -3.27
N GLY A 226 6.40 4.49 -3.46
CA GLY A 226 7.53 4.51 -2.52
C GLY A 226 8.68 5.35 -3.05
N SER A 227 9.38 4.84 -4.06
CA SER A 227 10.60 5.45 -4.60
C SER A 227 10.40 6.89 -5.10
N LEU A 228 9.26 7.18 -5.73
CA LEU A 228 8.92 8.53 -6.20
C LEU A 228 8.98 9.58 -5.08
N PHE A 229 8.53 9.23 -3.87
CA PHE A 229 8.44 10.18 -2.76
C PHE A 229 9.67 10.20 -1.85
N VAL A 230 10.61 9.28 -2.05
CA VAL A 230 11.83 9.16 -1.24
C VAL A 230 13.10 9.56 -2.00
N PHE A 231 13.08 9.41 -3.32
CA PHE A 231 14.24 9.74 -4.15
C PHE A 231 14.00 10.96 -5.03
N LYS A 232 15.07 11.71 -5.31
CA LYS A 232 15.07 12.81 -6.26
C LYS A 232 16.28 12.77 -7.20
N GLY A 233 16.02 13.10 -8.46
CA GLY A 233 17.03 13.22 -9.50
C GLY A 233 17.57 11.87 -10.01
N PRO A 234 18.43 11.89 -11.05
CA PRO A 234 18.92 10.69 -11.73
C PRO A 234 19.80 9.82 -10.83
N TYR A 235 20.47 10.42 -9.86
CA TYR A 235 21.32 9.70 -8.89
C TYR A 235 20.55 9.13 -7.69
N LYS A 236 19.21 9.27 -7.69
CA LYS A 236 18.35 8.79 -6.59
C LYS A 236 18.85 9.25 -5.21
N ALA A 237 19.14 10.56 -5.09
CA ALA A 237 19.44 11.15 -3.79
C ALA A 237 18.23 11.00 -2.87
N VAL A 238 18.46 10.66 -1.60
CA VAL A 238 17.39 10.55 -0.62
C VAL A 238 16.89 11.95 -0.27
N LEU A 239 15.70 12.26 -0.74
CA LEU A 239 15.02 13.53 -0.48
C LEU A 239 13.51 13.30 -0.51
N ILE A 240 12.87 13.35 0.65
CA ILE A 240 11.42 13.21 0.74
C ILE A 240 10.74 14.37 0.00
N ASN A 241 9.91 14.02 -0.95
CA ASN A 241 9.13 14.97 -1.75
C ASN A 241 7.68 14.48 -1.88
N TYR A 242 6.76 15.41 -2.19
CA TYR A 242 5.34 15.11 -2.37
C TYR A 242 4.68 16.28 -3.12
N PRO A 243 3.68 16.05 -3.98
CA PRO A 243 3.01 17.10 -4.73
C PRO A 243 2.31 18.09 -3.78
N ASN A 244 2.48 19.38 -4.06
CA ASN A 244 1.79 20.42 -3.30
C ASN A 244 0.28 20.45 -3.61
N SER A 245 -0.47 21.23 -2.84
CA SER A 245 -1.93 21.32 -2.98
C SER A 245 -2.37 21.79 -4.38
N GLN A 246 -1.61 22.66 -5.03
CA GLN A 246 -1.93 23.13 -6.38
C GLN A 246 -1.81 21.97 -7.40
N THR A 247 -0.71 21.23 -7.37
CA THR A 247 -0.50 20.05 -8.21
C THR A 247 -1.59 19.00 -7.96
N LYS A 248 -1.91 18.70 -6.70
CA LYS A 248 -2.99 17.76 -6.35
C LYS A 248 -4.34 18.20 -6.91
N ASN A 249 -4.67 19.48 -6.79
CA ASN A 249 -5.93 20.01 -7.32
C ASN A 249 -6.04 19.88 -8.84
N ILE A 250 -4.92 20.06 -9.57
CA ILE A 250 -4.88 19.83 -11.02
C ILE A 250 -5.15 18.36 -11.33
N LEU A 251 -4.49 17.43 -10.63
CA LEU A 251 -4.69 15.98 -10.81
C LEU A 251 -6.14 15.57 -10.54
N TYR A 252 -6.74 16.08 -9.47
CA TYR A 252 -8.11 15.72 -9.09
C TYR A 252 -9.18 16.29 -10.03
N LYS A 253 -8.90 17.40 -10.74
CA LYS A 253 -9.79 17.95 -11.76
C LYS A 253 -9.82 17.13 -13.05
N LYS A 254 -8.81 16.30 -13.31
CA LYS A 254 -8.71 15.43 -14.48
C LYS A 254 -9.58 14.17 -14.39
N ILE A 255 -10.33 13.99 -13.32
CA ILE A 255 -11.26 12.86 -13.18
C ILE A 255 -12.38 13.04 -14.22
N ASN A 256 -12.39 12.20 -15.25
CA ASN A 256 -13.51 12.10 -16.16
C ASN A 256 -14.68 11.45 -15.42
N TYR A 257 -15.65 12.26 -14.98
CA TYR A 257 -16.88 11.77 -14.34
C TYR A 257 -17.79 10.99 -15.32
N GLU A 258 -17.50 10.98 -16.62
CA GLU A 258 -18.27 10.31 -17.65
C GLU A 258 -18.18 8.78 -17.66
N ASN A 259 -17.17 8.20 -16.98
CA ASN A 259 -17.01 6.74 -16.87
C ASN A 259 -17.77 6.10 -15.69
N LYS A 260 -18.81 6.77 -15.17
CA LYS A 260 -19.74 6.24 -14.17
C LYS A 260 -21.05 5.80 -14.83
N LYS A 261 -20.98 4.82 -15.71
CA LYS A 261 -22.17 4.03 -16.11
C LYS A 261 -21.81 2.55 -16.13
#